data_9a6d7cf33b70014b9bd03c819337f20a
#
_entry.id   9a6d7cf33b70014b9bd03c819337f20a
#
_cell.length_a   1.000
_cell.length_b   1.000
_cell.length_c   1.000
_cell.angle_alpha   90.00
_cell.angle_beta   90.00
_cell.angle_gamma   90.00
#
_symmetry.space_group_name_H-M   'P 1'
#
loop_
_entity.id
_entity.type
_entity.pdbx_description
1 polymer ?
#
loop_
_entity_poly.entity_id
_entity_poly.type
_entity_poly.pdbx_seq_one_letter_code
_entity_poly.pdbx_strand_id
1 'polypeptide(L)'
;MISIKKTVGLKASNHYEDVKKVQILLNQNRHLSGYPEIDDDSSIGPKTIAAIKSFQRKVIEFSNPDGRVDPDGKTIASLNEGAIVGNKPVAPPPKQVTPPSSPSQKNIQNITLQFPLKRRPGYSYKKGARFYGAKRKGGRLHAGCDLIAPVGTKIYAVADGVIHKYKNFYHQTHALVVIHTGGFVVRYGEVSPSGLAPGLKVGSKVKSGQFIAYVGQLSGGSHMLHFELYTGTESGKLTVRSNKPYQRRADLVDPTNYLDNASLP
;
A
#
# COMPACT_ATOMS: atom_id res chain seq x y z
N MET A 1 -16.76 -8.30 -15.75
CA MET A 1 -17.29 -6.97 -16.14
C MET A 1 -17.65 -6.22 -14.85
N ILE A 2 -17.15 -5.01 -14.69
CA ILE A 2 -17.41 -4.19 -13.48
C ILE A 2 -18.65 -3.34 -13.74
N SER A 3 -19.63 -3.37 -12.82
CA SER A 3 -20.81 -2.51 -12.87
C SER A 3 -20.82 -1.48 -11.75
N ILE A 4 -21.36 -0.31 -12.03
CA ILE A 4 -21.61 0.77 -11.06
C ILE A 4 -23.12 0.95 -10.88
N LYS A 5 -23.52 1.36 -9.68
CA LYS A 5 -24.94 1.57 -9.35
C LYS A 5 -25.39 3.02 -9.49
N LYS A 6 -24.46 3.95 -9.33
CA LYS A 6 -24.69 5.39 -9.37
C LYS A 6 -23.68 6.06 -10.29
N THR A 7 -24.08 7.19 -10.87
CA THR A 7 -23.23 8.00 -11.76
C THR A 7 -21.98 8.52 -11.04
N VAL A 8 -20.84 8.44 -11.72
CA VAL A 8 -19.53 8.90 -11.22
C VAL A 8 -19.02 10.03 -12.13
N GLY A 9 -18.44 11.08 -11.56
CA GLY A 9 -17.78 12.17 -12.28
C GLY A 9 -18.36 13.55 -12.01
N LEU A 10 -18.31 14.42 -13.01
CA LEU A 10 -18.74 15.83 -12.90
C LEU A 10 -20.25 15.93 -12.66
N LYS A 11 -20.67 16.66 -11.60
CA LYS A 11 -22.07 16.83 -11.21
C LYS A 11 -22.85 15.50 -11.09
N ALA A 12 -22.21 14.48 -10.54
CA ALA A 12 -22.75 13.14 -10.38
C ALA A 12 -22.97 12.76 -8.92
N SER A 13 -23.59 11.61 -8.65
CA SER A 13 -23.85 11.11 -7.28
C SER A 13 -22.56 10.71 -6.53
N ASN A 14 -21.56 10.26 -7.24
CA ASN A 14 -20.21 9.96 -6.73
C ASN A 14 -20.19 9.06 -5.48
N HIS A 15 -21.00 7.99 -5.51
CA HIS A 15 -20.97 7.00 -4.43
C HIS A 15 -19.59 6.37 -4.34
N TYR A 16 -19.00 6.33 -3.14
CA TYR A 16 -17.58 6.00 -2.92
C TYR A 16 -17.14 4.66 -3.54
N GLU A 17 -17.98 3.61 -3.46
CA GLU A 17 -17.68 2.31 -4.07
C GLU A 17 -17.64 2.37 -5.60
N ASP A 18 -18.56 3.12 -6.21
CA ASP A 18 -18.64 3.28 -7.65
C ASP A 18 -17.52 4.18 -8.17
N VAL A 19 -17.13 5.22 -7.40
CA VAL A 19 -15.95 6.06 -7.72
C VAL A 19 -14.70 5.20 -7.76
N LYS A 20 -14.47 4.34 -6.76
CA LYS A 20 -13.32 3.44 -6.72
C LYS A 20 -13.27 2.52 -7.92
N LYS A 21 -14.39 1.91 -8.29
CA LYS A 21 -14.47 1.03 -9.47
C LYS A 21 -14.07 1.76 -10.76
N VAL A 22 -14.56 2.98 -10.94
CA VAL A 22 -14.24 3.81 -12.10
C VAL A 22 -12.77 4.21 -12.10
N GLN A 23 -12.20 4.60 -10.96
CA GLN A 23 -10.77 4.93 -10.84
C GLN A 23 -9.89 3.74 -11.21
N ILE A 24 -10.21 2.54 -10.72
CA ILE A 24 -9.50 1.30 -11.08
C ILE A 24 -9.57 1.04 -12.59
N LEU A 25 -10.76 1.15 -13.19
CA LEU A 25 -10.92 0.95 -14.65
C LEU A 25 -10.15 1.99 -15.45
N LEU A 26 -10.14 3.26 -15.04
CA LEU A 26 -9.36 4.33 -15.69
C LEU A 26 -7.86 4.03 -15.63
N ASN A 27 -7.35 3.57 -14.50
CA ASN A 27 -5.95 3.19 -14.32
C ASN A 27 -5.58 1.98 -15.19
N GLN A 28 -6.45 0.97 -15.29
CA GLN A 28 -6.26 -0.17 -16.18
C GLN A 28 -6.20 0.24 -17.66
N ASN A 29 -6.95 1.26 -18.05
CA ASN A 29 -7.06 1.77 -19.40
C ASN A 29 -6.15 2.99 -19.69
N ARG A 30 -5.24 3.36 -18.77
CA ARG A 30 -4.38 4.55 -18.92
C ARG A 30 -3.53 4.55 -20.19
N HIS A 31 -3.12 3.35 -20.66
CA HIS A 31 -2.35 3.20 -21.89
C HIS A 31 -3.15 3.60 -23.14
N LEU A 32 -4.47 3.47 -23.12
CA LEU A 32 -5.37 3.90 -24.19
C LEU A 32 -5.67 5.41 -24.11
N SER A 33 -5.93 5.90 -22.92
CA SER A 33 -6.28 7.32 -22.69
C SER A 33 -5.06 8.25 -22.68
N GLY A 34 -3.86 7.71 -22.42
CA GLY A 34 -2.63 8.47 -22.23
C GLY A 34 -2.67 9.41 -21.01
N TYR A 35 -3.62 9.21 -20.07
CA TYR A 35 -3.68 9.99 -18.84
C TYR A 35 -2.81 9.33 -17.77
N PRO A 36 -2.09 10.10 -16.94
CA PRO A 36 -1.31 9.54 -15.84
C PRO A 36 -2.18 8.76 -14.85
N GLU A 37 -1.55 7.83 -14.13
CA GLU A 37 -2.20 7.11 -13.05
C GLU A 37 -2.82 8.06 -12.02
N ILE A 38 -4.05 7.79 -11.61
CA ILE A 38 -4.79 8.52 -10.59
C ILE A 38 -4.93 7.70 -9.32
N ASP A 39 -5.10 8.38 -8.19
CA ASP A 39 -5.37 7.72 -6.91
C ASP A 39 -6.76 7.04 -6.98
N ASP A 40 -6.84 5.76 -6.60
CA ASP A 40 -8.11 5.02 -6.51
C ASP A 40 -8.70 5.11 -5.09
N ASP A 41 -8.74 6.33 -4.59
CA ASP A 41 -9.05 6.70 -3.21
C ASP A 41 -10.55 6.82 -2.90
N SER A 42 -11.41 6.42 -3.84
CA SER A 42 -12.87 6.56 -3.75
C SER A 42 -13.37 8.01 -3.71
N SER A 43 -12.49 8.99 -3.98
CA SER A 43 -12.82 10.40 -3.95
C SER A 43 -12.83 10.98 -5.36
N ILE A 44 -13.92 11.67 -5.71
CA ILE A 44 -13.97 12.39 -6.98
C ILE A 44 -13.21 13.71 -6.87
N GLY A 45 -12.22 13.88 -7.70
CA GLY A 45 -11.40 15.09 -7.75
C GLY A 45 -11.12 15.54 -9.18
N PRO A 46 -10.46 16.71 -9.36
CA PRO A 46 -10.12 17.21 -10.68
C PRO A 46 -9.33 16.21 -11.55
N LYS A 47 -8.44 15.43 -10.93
CA LYS A 47 -7.66 14.39 -11.63
C LYS A 47 -8.54 13.27 -12.16
N THR A 48 -9.49 12.75 -11.35
CA THR A 48 -10.42 11.70 -11.77
C THR A 48 -11.32 12.19 -12.90
N ILE A 49 -11.86 13.41 -12.80
CA ILE A 49 -12.67 14.02 -13.86
C ILE A 49 -11.87 14.19 -15.14
N ALA A 50 -10.63 14.66 -15.06
CA ALA A 50 -9.76 14.83 -16.22
C ALA A 50 -9.39 13.49 -16.86
N ALA A 51 -9.18 12.42 -16.08
CA ALA A 51 -8.95 11.06 -16.57
C ALA A 51 -10.17 10.52 -17.33
N ILE A 52 -11.40 10.72 -16.78
CA ILE A 52 -12.65 10.35 -17.46
C ILE A 52 -12.74 11.07 -18.82
N LYS A 53 -12.55 12.39 -18.82
CA LYS A 53 -12.60 13.19 -20.07
C LYS A 53 -11.53 12.78 -21.09
N SER A 54 -10.32 12.44 -20.62
CA SER A 54 -9.26 11.95 -21.51
C SER A 54 -9.64 10.62 -22.16
N PHE A 55 -10.18 9.67 -21.38
CA PHE A 55 -10.67 8.40 -21.88
C PHE A 55 -11.83 8.59 -22.87
N GLN A 56 -12.82 9.41 -22.53
CA GLN A 56 -13.94 9.73 -23.41
C GLN A 56 -13.50 10.34 -24.74
N ARG A 57 -12.50 11.23 -24.71
CA ARG A 57 -11.99 11.89 -25.93
C ARG A 57 -11.17 10.94 -26.78
N LYS A 58 -10.24 10.19 -26.19
CA LYS A 58 -9.24 9.43 -26.95
C LYS A 58 -9.66 8.02 -27.28
N VAL A 59 -10.52 7.40 -26.46
CA VAL A 59 -10.91 5.99 -26.61
C VAL A 59 -12.32 5.87 -27.15
N ILE A 60 -13.26 6.70 -26.68
CA ILE A 60 -14.65 6.68 -27.12
C ILE A 60 -14.90 7.71 -28.23
N GLU A 61 -13.94 8.60 -28.47
CA GLU A 61 -13.98 9.66 -29.49
C GLU A 61 -15.15 10.65 -29.31
N PHE A 62 -15.52 10.92 -28.05
CA PHE A 62 -16.52 11.95 -27.80
C PHE A 62 -15.99 13.32 -28.19
N SER A 63 -16.72 14.03 -29.06
CA SER A 63 -16.39 15.41 -29.45
C SER A 63 -16.50 16.37 -28.24
N ASN A 64 -17.42 16.07 -27.30
CA ASN A 64 -17.65 16.85 -26.09
C ASN A 64 -17.64 15.97 -24.84
N PRO A 65 -16.47 15.61 -24.27
CA PRO A 65 -16.37 14.78 -23.08
C PRO A 65 -17.02 15.46 -21.87
N ASP A 66 -18.05 14.83 -21.30
CA ASP A 66 -18.79 15.35 -20.16
C ASP A 66 -18.13 15.11 -18.80
N GLY A 67 -17.17 14.18 -18.73
CA GLY A 67 -16.48 13.80 -17.50
C GLY A 67 -17.34 12.98 -16.57
N ARG A 68 -18.32 12.22 -17.10
CA ARG A 68 -19.24 11.36 -16.36
C ARG A 68 -19.17 9.91 -16.82
N VAL A 69 -19.44 9.01 -15.91
CA VAL A 69 -19.60 7.58 -16.15
C VAL A 69 -20.93 7.17 -15.59
N ASP A 70 -21.91 6.93 -16.45
CA ASP A 70 -23.26 6.51 -16.03
C ASP A 70 -23.34 4.98 -15.94
N PRO A 71 -24.18 4.43 -15.02
CA PRO A 71 -24.53 3.02 -15.02
C PRO A 71 -25.04 2.61 -16.41
N ASP A 72 -24.57 1.48 -16.92
CA ASP A 72 -24.94 0.94 -18.23
C ASP A 72 -24.65 1.88 -19.43
N GLY A 73 -23.94 2.99 -19.19
CA GLY A 73 -23.58 3.97 -20.21
C GLY A 73 -22.38 3.52 -21.06
N LYS A 74 -22.19 4.22 -22.21
CA LYS A 74 -21.12 3.93 -23.17
C LYS A 74 -19.72 3.99 -22.50
N THR A 75 -19.51 4.92 -21.55
CA THR A 75 -18.21 5.08 -20.90
C THR A 75 -17.84 3.87 -20.03
N ILE A 76 -18.78 3.34 -19.23
CA ILE A 76 -18.48 2.17 -18.40
C ILE A 76 -18.32 0.90 -19.24
N ALA A 77 -19.11 0.76 -20.32
CA ALA A 77 -18.97 -0.34 -21.27
C ALA A 77 -17.57 -0.35 -21.91
N SER A 78 -17.14 0.76 -22.49
CA SER A 78 -15.81 0.89 -23.12
C SER A 78 -14.66 0.75 -22.12
N LEU A 79 -14.81 1.20 -20.88
CA LEU A 79 -13.83 0.98 -19.81
C LEU A 79 -13.67 -0.53 -19.50
N ASN A 80 -14.75 -1.29 -19.53
CA ASN A 80 -14.70 -2.75 -19.35
C ASN A 80 -14.08 -3.47 -20.56
N GLU A 81 -14.38 -3.04 -21.79
CA GLU A 81 -13.83 -3.62 -23.03
C GLU A 81 -12.32 -3.37 -23.15
N GLY A 82 -11.87 -2.15 -22.86
CA GLY A 82 -10.45 -1.82 -22.88
C GLY A 82 -9.64 -2.64 -21.88
N ALA A 83 -10.20 -2.92 -20.71
CA ALA A 83 -9.59 -3.79 -19.70
C ALA A 83 -9.47 -5.25 -20.17
N ILE A 84 -10.33 -5.70 -21.07
CA ILE A 84 -10.31 -7.07 -21.66
C ILE A 84 -9.29 -7.16 -22.79
N VAL A 85 -9.17 -6.13 -23.63
CA VAL A 85 -8.24 -6.11 -24.78
C VAL A 85 -6.78 -6.08 -24.32
N GLY A 86 -6.49 -5.48 -23.17
CA GLY A 86 -5.17 -5.50 -22.54
C GLY A 86 -4.70 -6.90 -22.08
N ASN A 87 -5.56 -7.90 -22.09
CA ASN A 87 -5.29 -9.27 -21.64
C ASN A 87 -5.22 -10.32 -22.78
N LYS A 88 -5.21 -9.91 -24.06
CA LYS A 88 -5.07 -10.87 -25.16
C LYS A 88 -3.59 -11.16 -25.43
N PRO A 89 -3.15 -12.44 -25.49
CA PRO A 89 -1.75 -12.78 -25.78
C PRO A 89 -1.44 -12.45 -27.24
N VAL A 90 -0.53 -11.53 -27.47
CA VAL A 90 0.09 -11.29 -28.79
C VAL A 90 1.28 -12.23 -28.91
N ALA A 91 1.36 -12.97 -30.04
CA ALA A 91 2.46 -13.85 -30.37
C ALA A 91 3.81 -13.10 -30.42
N PRO A 92 4.94 -13.75 -30.08
CA PRO A 92 6.18 -13.05 -29.75
C PRO A 92 6.90 -12.52 -31.00
N PRO A 93 7.28 -11.23 -31.03
CA PRO A 93 8.34 -10.75 -31.91
C PRO A 93 9.73 -10.99 -31.29
N PRO A 94 10.83 -10.91 -32.06
CA PRO A 94 12.14 -11.40 -31.66
C PRO A 94 12.78 -10.57 -30.53
N LYS A 95 13.58 -11.27 -29.76
CA LYS A 95 14.27 -10.81 -28.54
C LYS A 95 14.83 -9.39 -28.59
N GLN A 96 14.20 -8.49 -27.83
CA GLN A 96 14.84 -7.28 -27.27
C GLN A 96 14.77 -7.34 -25.76
N VAL A 97 15.87 -6.90 -25.12
CA VAL A 97 16.06 -6.89 -23.68
C VAL A 97 14.98 -6.05 -23.00
N THR A 98 14.11 -6.68 -22.20
CA THR A 98 13.00 -6.06 -21.51
C THR A 98 13.44 -5.37 -20.22
N PRO A 99 12.96 -4.13 -19.93
CA PRO A 99 12.94 -3.64 -18.55
C PRO A 99 11.94 -4.48 -17.73
N PRO A 100 12.14 -4.66 -16.43
CA PRO A 100 11.34 -5.57 -15.62
C PRO A 100 9.87 -5.13 -15.55
N SER A 101 8.98 -6.07 -15.86
CA SER A 101 7.52 -5.97 -15.76
C SER A 101 7.05 -5.58 -14.35
N SER A 102 6.08 -4.64 -14.27
CA SER A 102 5.36 -4.32 -13.03
C SER A 102 4.78 -5.59 -12.39
N PRO A 103 4.99 -5.81 -11.10
CA PRO A 103 4.49 -7.01 -10.44
C PRO A 103 2.96 -6.94 -10.33
N SER A 104 2.29 -7.93 -10.92
CA SER A 104 0.91 -8.30 -10.60
C SER A 104 0.72 -8.37 -9.09
N GLN A 105 -0.44 -7.97 -8.59
CA GLN A 105 -0.84 -8.22 -7.20
C GLN A 105 -0.68 -9.71 -6.91
N LYS A 106 0.48 -10.09 -6.41
CA LYS A 106 0.71 -11.44 -5.93
C LYS A 106 -0.03 -11.58 -4.62
N ASN A 107 -0.92 -12.54 -4.60
CA ASN A 107 -1.57 -13.04 -3.41
C ASN A 107 -0.48 -13.32 -2.35
N ILE A 108 -0.36 -12.45 -1.34
CA ILE A 108 0.64 -12.60 -0.26
C ILE A 108 0.31 -13.76 0.70
N GLN A 109 -0.69 -14.59 0.38
CA GLN A 109 -1.12 -15.73 1.21
C GLN A 109 0.00 -16.75 1.48
N ASN A 110 1.10 -16.75 0.71
CA ASN A 110 2.22 -17.68 0.86
C ASN A 110 3.54 -17.01 1.30
N ILE A 111 3.50 -15.79 1.85
CA ILE A 111 4.73 -15.14 2.33
C ILE A 111 5.07 -15.68 3.72
N THR A 112 6.16 -16.42 3.81
CA THR A 112 6.78 -16.75 5.09
C THR A 112 7.72 -15.62 5.49
N LEU A 113 7.44 -14.96 6.60
CA LEU A 113 8.29 -13.91 7.14
C LEU A 113 9.27 -14.49 8.17
N GLN A 114 10.40 -13.81 8.31
CA GLN A 114 11.15 -13.88 9.56
C GLN A 114 10.55 -12.94 10.59
N PHE A 115 10.57 -13.34 11.87
CA PHE A 115 10.11 -12.47 12.94
C PHE A 115 11.06 -11.28 13.08
N PRO A 116 10.56 -10.05 13.27
CA PRO A 116 11.44 -8.87 13.24
C PRO A 116 12.31 -8.69 14.50
N LEU A 117 12.20 -9.57 15.49
CA LEU A 117 13.00 -9.57 16.71
C LEU A 117 13.54 -10.97 16.99
N LYS A 118 14.70 -11.10 17.65
CA LYS A 118 15.30 -12.40 18.01
C LYS A 118 14.47 -13.23 18.98
N ARG A 119 13.54 -12.61 19.69
CA ARG A 119 12.63 -13.26 20.66
C ARG A 119 11.23 -12.74 20.48
N ARG A 120 10.23 -13.58 20.68
CA ARG A 120 8.86 -13.13 20.75
C ARG A 120 8.67 -12.27 22.01
N PRO A 121 7.86 -11.20 21.95
CA PRO A 121 7.56 -10.38 23.12
C PRO A 121 6.95 -11.18 24.24
N GLY A 122 7.33 -10.90 25.48
CA GLY A 122 6.68 -11.48 26.67
C GLY A 122 5.23 -11.02 26.83
N TYR A 123 4.90 -9.85 26.29
CA TYR A 123 3.52 -9.33 26.23
C TYR A 123 2.91 -9.62 24.86
N SER A 124 1.75 -10.26 24.86
CA SER A 124 1.05 -10.60 23.62
C SER A 124 0.66 -9.36 22.81
N TYR A 125 1.07 -9.31 21.56
CA TYR A 125 0.65 -8.29 20.58
C TYR A 125 -0.78 -8.52 20.05
N LYS A 126 -1.48 -9.54 20.53
CA LYS A 126 -2.87 -9.90 20.18
C LYS A 126 -3.87 -9.44 21.25
N LYS A 127 -3.44 -8.69 22.26
CA LYS A 127 -4.29 -8.27 23.39
C LYS A 127 -4.09 -6.81 23.78
N GLY A 128 -5.11 -6.24 24.43
CA GLY A 128 -5.09 -4.88 24.98
C GLY A 128 -5.00 -3.83 23.89
N ALA A 129 -4.14 -2.84 24.04
CA ALA A 129 -3.94 -1.79 23.05
C ALA A 129 -2.97 -2.19 21.92
N ARG A 130 -2.35 -3.37 21.96
CA ARG A 130 -1.25 -3.76 21.09
C ARG A 130 -1.67 -4.45 19.79
N PHE A 131 -2.91 -4.97 19.73
CA PHE A 131 -3.34 -5.71 18.55
C PHE A 131 -3.75 -4.79 17.40
N TYR A 132 -3.70 -5.30 16.17
CA TYR A 132 -4.22 -4.66 14.98
C TYR A 132 -5.73 -4.45 15.11
N GLY A 133 -6.22 -3.23 14.88
CA GLY A 133 -7.63 -2.88 15.06
C GLY A 133 -8.01 -2.44 16.49
N ALA A 134 -7.08 -2.41 17.45
CA ALA A 134 -7.36 -1.89 18.78
C ALA A 134 -7.82 -0.43 18.71
N LYS A 135 -8.84 -0.10 19.51
CA LYS A 135 -9.41 1.26 19.54
C LYS A 135 -8.37 2.30 19.97
N ARG A 136 -8.36 3.44 19.30
CA ARG A 136 -7.50 4.60 19.56
C ARG A 136 -8.35 5.86 19.75
N LYS A 137 -7.77 6.89 20.36
CA LYS A 137 -8.42 8.20 20.53
C LYS A 137 -8.92 8.75 19.19
N GLY A 138 -10.10 9.39 19.19
CA GLY A 138 -10.69 9.98 17.99
C GLY A 138 -11.31 8.97 17.00
N GLY A 139 -11.76 7.80 17.46
CA GLY A 139 -12.41 6.77 16.62
C GLY A 139 -11.48 6.04 15.64
N ARG A 140 -10.18 6.27 15.78
CA ARG A 140 -9.16 5.60 14.98
C ARG A 140 -8.93 4.16 15.46
N LEU A 141 -8.51 3.29 14.57
CA LEU A 141 -8.03 1.95 14.91
C LEU A 141 -6.51 1.85 14.77
N HIS A 142 -5.93 0.93 15.51
CA HIS A 142 -4.51 0.63 15.50
C HIS A 142 -4.11 -0.06 14.19
N ALA A 143 -3.14 0.48 13.50
CA ALA A 143 -2.78 0.07 12.13
C ALA A 143 -1.72 -1.03 12.05
N GLY A 144 -1.34 -1.62 13.17
CA GLY A 144 -0.31 -2.65 13.23
C GLY A 144 -0.35 -3.44 14.52
N CYS A 145 0.70 -4.21 14.77
CA CYS A 145 0.94 -4.89 16.04
C CYS A 145 2.11 -4.22 16.77
N ASP A 146 1.93 -3.97 18.09
CA ASP A 146 2.99 -3.43 18.94
C ASP A 146 3.74 -4.58 19.63
N LEU A 147 4.97 -4.78 19.22
CA LEU A 147 5.88 -5.80 19.71
C LEU A 147 6.75 -5.18 20.83
N ILE A 148 6.33 -5.37 22.07
CA ILE A 148 7.04 -4.81 23.24
C ILE A 148 8.45 -5.38 23.32
N ALA A 149 9.44 -4.52 23.29
CA ALA A 149 10.86 -4.87 23.39
C ALA A 149 11.65 -3.72 23.98
N PRO A 150 12.70 -3.97 24.77
CA PRO A 150 13.53 -2.92 25.37
C PRO A 150 14.10 -1.96 24.32
N VAL A 151 14.33 -0.71 24.72
CA VAL A 151 15.07 0.27 23.92
C VAL A 151 16.43 -0.31 23.50
N GLY A 152 16.83 -0.08 22.25
CA GLY A 152 18.08 -0.61 21.71
C GLY A 152 18.01 -2.07 21.26
N THR A 153 16.87 -2.75 21.41
CA THR A 153 16.70 -4.11 20.85
C THR A 153 16.88 -4.05 19.34
N LYS A 154 17.68 -4.96 18.79
CA LYS A 154 17.92 -5.06 17.33
C LYS A 154 16.65 -5.49 16.60
N ILE A 155 16.35 -4.79 15.51
CA ILE A 155 15.26 -5.07 14.58
C ILE A 155 15.83 -5.74 13.34
N TYR A 156 15.18 -6.77 12.83
CA TYR A 156 15.63 -7.57 11.69
C TYR A 156 14.64 -7.44 10.53
N ALA A 157 15.16 -7.46 9.29
CA ALA A 157 14.34 -7.47 8.10
C ALA A 157 13.55 -8.78 8.00
N VAL A 158 12.24 -8.68 7.79
CA VAL A 158 11.37 -9.86 7.76
C VAL A 158 11.49 -10.69 6.47
N ALA A 159 12.09 -10.12 5.43
CA ALA A 159 12.38 -10.75 4.14
C ALA A 159 13.43 -9.93 3.39
N ASP A 160 13.93 -10.45 2.27
CA ASP A 160 14.78 -9.70 1.35
C ASP A 160 14.07 -8.43 0.88
N GLY A 161 14.79 -7.34 0.68
CA GLY A 161 14.17 -6.09 0.24
C GLY A 161 15.13 -4.92 0.07
N VAL A 162 14.56 -3.72 -0.07
CA VAL A 162 15.29 -2.46 -0.19
C VAL A 162 14.75 -1.45 0.81
N ILE A 163 15.63 -0.80 1.55
CA ILE A 163 15.26 0.29 2.45
C ILE A 163 14.76 1.46 1.60
N HIS A 164 13.48 1.78 1.75
CA HIS A 164 12.84 2.82 0.96
C HIS A 164 12.81 4.18 1.66
N LYS A 165 12.55 4.21 2.97
CA LYS A 165 12.50 5.45 3.78
C LYS A 165 12.95 5.19 5.20
N TYR A 166 13.58 6.21 5.78
CA TYR A 166 13.87 6.33 7.20
C TYR A 166 13.66 7.77 7.61
N LYS A 167 12.65 8.05 8.45
CA LYS A 167 12.23 9.42 8.77
C LYS A 167 11.46 9.51 10.09
N ASN A 168 11.34 10.72 10.62
CA ASN A 168 10.51 11.02 11.79
C ASN A 168 9.12 10.40 11.67
N PHE A 169 8.63 9.82 12.75
CA PHE A 169 7.35 9.11 12.79
C PHE A 169 6.45 9.58 13.93
N TYR A 170 6.61 9.07 15.12
CA TYR A 170 5.72 9.32 16.25
C TYR A 170 6.52 9.54 17.53
N HIS A 171 6.14 10.55 18.34
CA HIS A 171 6.75 10.81 19.64
C HIS A 171 8.29 10.67 19.68
N GLN A 172 8.99 11.43 18.83
CA GLN A 172 10.46 11.49 18.71
C GLN A 172 11.14 10.20 18.19
N THR A 173 10.35 9.23 17.71
CA THR A 173 10.90 8.05 17.04
C THR A 173 10.90 8.19 15.51
N HIS A 174 11.48 7.22 14.84
CA HIS A 174 11.50 7.13 13.38
C HIS A 174 10.66 5.94 12.88
N ALA A 175 10.27 6.01 11.60
CA ALA A 175 9.79 4.85 10.85
C ALA A 175 10.81 4.47 9.79
N LEU A 176 11.14 3.19 9.75
CA LEU A 176 11.85 2.54 8.67
C LEU A 176 10.86 1.84 7.76
N VAL A 177 10.89 2.13 6.47
CA VAL A 177 10.04 1.50 5.46
C VAL A 177 10.92 0.67 4.54
N VAL A 178 10.61 -0.60 4.42
CA VAL A 178 11.30 -1.53 3.51
C VAL A 178 10.30 -2.06 2.49
N ILE A 179 10.64 -1.98 1.22
CA ILE A 179 9.93 -2.65 0.12
C ILE A 179 10.60 -4.02 -0.04
N HIS A 180 9.82 -5.07 0.22
CA HIS A 180 10.32 -6.44 0.20
C HIS A 180 10.12 -7.12 -1.14
N THR A 181 11.03 -8.03 -1.48
CA THR A 181 10.86 -8.96 -2.60
C THR A 181 9.64 -9.84 -2.31
N GLY A 182 8.78 -10.05 -3.28
CA GLY A 182 7.47 -10.72 -3.04
C GLY A 182 6.30 -9.75 -3.10
N GLY A 183 6.55 -8.45 -3.26
CA GLY A 183 5.52 -7.48 -3.58
C GLY A 183 4.76 -6.95 -2.36
N PHE A 184 5.44 -6.71 -1.25
CA PHE A 184 4.84 -6.15 -0.05
C PHE A 184 5.75 -5.10 0.61
N VAL A 185 5.18 -4.29 1.49
CA VAL A 185 5.89 -3.26 2.24
C VAL A 185 5.69 -3.44 3.73
N VAL A 186 6.76 -3.30 4.49
CA VAL A 186 6.70 -3.22 5.96
C VAL A 186 7.12 -1.84 6.42
N ARG A 187 6.31 -1.26 7.31
CA ARG A 187 6.72 -0.14 8.14
C ARG A 187 7.09 -0.67 9.52
N TYR A 188 8.37 -0.55 9.85
CA TYR A 188 8.91 -0.69 11.18
C TYR A 188 8.81 0.68 11.85
N GLY A 189 7.83 0.88 12.71
CA GLY A 189 7.61 2.13 13.46
C GLY A 189 8.29 2.10 14.81
N GLU A 190 8.41 3.28 15.42
CA GLU A 190 9.00 3.48 16.74
C GLU A 190 10.46 3.02 16.84
N VAL A 191 11.14 3.15 15.71
CA VAL A 191 12.57 2.89 15.55
C VAL A 191 13.38 4.03 16.18
N SER A 192 14.53 3.71 16.76
CA SER A 192 15.45 4.70 17.31
C SER A 192 15.87 5.74 16.28
N PRO A 193 15.87 7.04 16.61
CA PRO A 193 16.38 8.08 15.72
C PRO A 193 17.91 8.06 15.57
N SER A 194 18.63 7.24 16.34
CA SER A 194 20.11 7.14 16.29
C SER A 194 20.64 6.58 14.97
N GLY A 195 19.77 6.10 14.08
CA GLY A 195 20.16 5.63 12.76
C GLY A 195 19.78 4.19 12.47
N LEU A 196 20.09 3.79 11.25
CA LEU A 196 20.01 2.41 10.78
C LEU A 196 21.18 1.60 11.32
N ALA A 197 21.15 0.28 11.12
CA ALA A 197 22.31 -0.57 11.40
C ALA A 197 23.56 -0.08 10.63
N PRO A 198 24.77 -0.25 11.18
CA PRO A 198 26.00 0.22 10.55
C PRO A 198 26.11 -0.19 9.09
N GLY A 199 26.51 0.75 8.23
CA GLY A 199 26.64 0.54 6.79
C GLY A 199 25.35 0.58 5.99
N LEU A 200 24.16 0.67 6.62
CA LEU A 200 22.89 0.80 5.91
C LEU A 200 22.45 2.26 5.74
N LYS A 201 21.84 2.51 4.60
CA LYS A 201 21.20 3.79 4.24
C LYS A 201 19.95 3.56 3.41
N VAL A 202 19.16 4.59 3.19
CA VAL A 202 18.05 4.54 2.23
C VAL A 202 18.62 4.13 0.86
N GLY A 203 17.96 3.17 0.21
CA GLY A 203 18.42 2.51 -1.01
C GLY A 203 19.25 1.23 -0.79
N SER A 204 19.70 0.94 0.43
CA SER A 204 20.43 -0.31 0.71
C SER A 204 19.52 -1.52 0.53
N LYS A 205 20.06 -2.57 -0.12
CA LYS A 205 19.47 -3.91 -0.12
C LYS A 205 19.68 -4.56 1.24
N VAL A 206 18.66 -5.28 1.71
CA VAL A 206 18.73 -6.07 2.95
C VAL A 206 18.27 -7.49 2.70
N LYS A 207 18.79 -8.42 3.47
CA LYS A 207 18.43 -9.83 3.44
C LYS A 207 17.46 -10.17 4.57
N SER A 208 16.66 -11.21 4.37
CA SER A 208 15.84 -11.80 5.42
C SER A 208 16.70 -12.09 6.66
N GLY A 209 16.25 -11.68 7.85
CA GLY A 209 17.01 -11.83 9.09
C GLY A 209 18.21 -10.91 9.24
N GLN A 210 18.47 -10.00 8.32
CA GLN A 210 19.53 -9.01 8.49
C GLN A 210 19.14 -7.97 9.54
N PHE A 211 20.04 -7.64 10.44
CA PHE A 211 19.91 -6.51 11.36
C PHE A 211 19.81 -5.18 10.60
N ILE A 212 18.78 -4.38 10.86
CA ILE A 212 18.47 -3.16 10.09
C ILE A 212 18.34 -1.89 10.93
N ALA A 213 17.93 -1.99 12.20
CA ALA A 213 17.69 -0.83 13.07
C ALA A 213 17.55 -1.26 14.54
N TYR A 214 17.30 -0.29 15.41
CA TYR A 214 17.07 -0.51 16.85
C TYR A 214 15.67 -0.02 17.26
N VAL A 215 15.08 -0.66 18.24
CA VAL A 215 13.86 -0.19 18.93
C VAL A 215 14.15 1.13 19.63
N GLY A 216 13.31 2.13 19.38
CA GLY A 216 13.37 3.45 20.00
C GLY A 216 12.58 3.55 21.30
N GLN A 217 12.55 4.76 21.87
CA GLN A 217 11.76 5.11 23.01
C GLN A 217 10.82 6.27 22.66
N LEU A 218 9.55 6.12 22.93
CA LEU A 218 8.58 7.21 22.85
C LEU A 218 8.83 8.25 23.94
N SER A 219 8.49 9.51 23.69
CA SER A 219 8.64 10.59 24.68
C SER A 219 7.91 10.31 26.01
N GLY A 220 6.89 9.46 26.01
CA GLY A 220 6.17 8.99 27.20
C GLY A 220 6.81 7.78 27.91
N GLY A 221 8.03 7.37 27.53
CA GLY A 221 8.77 6.27 28.16
C GLY A 221 8.44 4.88 27.62
N SER A 222 7.36 4.71 26.84
CA SER A 222 7.03 3.42 26.21
C SER A 222 8.05 3.05 25.14
N HIS A 223 8.27 1.74 24.97
CA HIS A 223 9.21 1.20 24.00
C HIS A 223 8.67 -0.09 23.35
N MET A 224 8.67 -0.15 22.04
CA MET A 224 8.17 -1.27 21.24
C MET A 224 8.62 -1.13 19.80
N LEU A 225 8.45 -2.17 19.03
CA LEU A 225 8.41 -2.11 17.57
C LEU A 225 6.95 -2.09 17.13
N HIS A 226 6.50 -1.01 16.52
CA HIS A 226 5.21 -0.93 15.85
C HIS A 226 5.34 -1.50 14.45
N PHE A 227 4.64 -2.60 14.16
CA PHE A 227 4.77 -3.35 12.91
C PHE A 227 3.52 -3.20 12.04
N GLU A 228 3.65 -2.55 10.88
CA GLU A 228 2.58 -2.44 9.87
C GLU A 228 2.95 -3.21 8.60
N LEU A 229 2.00 -3.92 8.01
CA LEU A 229 2.15 -4.71 6.79
C LEU A 229 1.21 -4.20 5.69
N TYR A 230 1.75 -4.04 4.48
CA TYR A 230 1.02 -3.58 3.30
C TYR A 230 1.24 -4.56 2.14
N THR A 231 0.17 -4.89 1.42
CA THR A 231 0.18 -5.92 0.36
C THR A 231 0.71 -5.46 -0.99
N GLY A 232 0.91 -4.16 -1.17
CA GLY A 232 1.43 -3.58 -2.41
C GLY A 232 2.79 -2.92 -2.21
N THR A 233 3.51 -2.74 -3.33
CA THR A 233 4.80 -2.02 -3.37
C THR A 233 4.66 -0.59 -3.89
N GLU A 234 3.44 -0.10 -4.03
CA GLU A 234 3.15 1.21 -4.61
C GLU A 234 3.92 2.33 -3.91
N SER A 235 4.42 3.26 -4.72
CA SER A 235 4.94 4.53 -4.24
C SER A 235 3.82 5.34 -3.61
N GLY A 236 4.10 6.10 -2.58
CA GLY A 236 3.08 6.94 -1.95
C GLY A 236 3.19 6.99 -0.44
N LYS A 237 2.27 7.72 0.15
CA LYS A 237 2.24 7.89 1.61
C LYS A 237 1.55 6.69 2.26
N LEU A 238 2.25 5.96 3.13
CA LEU A 238 1.63 4.90 3.94
C LEU A 238 0.62 5.46 4.96
N THR A 239 0.75 6.73 5.37
CA THR A 239 -0.22 7.41 6.22
C THR A 239 -1.14 8.27 5.35
N VAL A 240 -2.42 7.92 5.30
CA VAL A 240 -3.49 8.61 4.57
C VAL A 240 -4.60 8.91 5.54
N ARG A 241 -4.67 10.14 6.05
CA ARG A 241 -5.56 10.54 7.13
C ARG A 241 -7.05 10.41 6.80
N SER A 242 -7.40 10.51 5.52
CA SER A 242 -8.77 10.33 5.02
C SER A 242 -9.26 8.87 5.07
N ASN A 243 -8.35 7.89 5.03
CA ASN A 243 -8.70 6.47 5.03
C ASN A 243 -9.01 5.98 6.46
N LYS A 244 -10.20 6.29 6.91
CA LYS A 244 -10.70 5.79 8.20
C LYS A 244 -11.02 4.30 8.11
N PRO A 245 -10.95 3.52 9.21
CA PRO A 245 -10.57 3.98 10.55
C PRO A 245 -9.06 3.96 10.83
N TYR A 246 -8.24 3.34 10.00
CA TYR A 246 -6.80 3.16 10.26
C TYR A 246 -5.95 4.37 9.91
N GLN A 247 -6.44 5.26 9.04
CA GLN A 247 -5.69 6.41 8.51
C GLN A 247 -4.37 5.98 7.82
N ARG A 248 -4.46 4.90 7.07
CA ARG A 248 -3.37 4.27 6.33
C ARG A 248 -3.75 4.04 4.87
N ARG A 249 -2.76 3.76 4.05
CA ARG A 249 -2.94 3.32 2.66
C ARG A 249 -3.88 2.10 2.62
N ALA A 250 -4.70 1.99 1.58
CA ALA A 250 -5.80 1.04 1.51
C ALA A 250 -5.36 -0.44 1.50
N ASP A 251 -4.10 -0.72 1.14
CA ASP A 251 -3.50 -2.05 1.14
C ASP A 251 -2.90 -2.48 2.49
N LEU A 252 -3.20 -1.74 3.56
CA LEU A 252 -2.87 -2.17 4.92
C LEU A 252 -3.62 -3.45 5.26
N VAL A 253 -2.92 -4.42 5.82
CA VAL A 253 -3.51 -5.69 6.28
C VAL A 253 -3.14 -5.99 7.73
N ASP A 254 -3.91 -6.87 8.37
CA ASP A 254 -3.61 -7.39 9.70
C ASP A 254 -2.33 -8.24 9.66
N PRO A 255 -1.25 -7.84 10.35
CA PRO A 255 -0.01 -8.59 10.34
C PRO A 255 0.01 -9.79 11.30
N THR A 256 -1.04 -10.01 12.08
CA THR A 256 -1.05 -10.97 13.18
C THR A 256 -0.68 -12.39 12.73
N ASN A 257 -1.37 -12.90 11.70
CA ASN A 257 -1.11 -14.26 11.21
C ASN A 257 0.29 -14.40 10.60
N TYR A 258 0.80 -13.37 9.96
CA TYR A 258 2.16 -13.36 9.41
C TYR A 258 3.22 -13.40 10.52
N LEU A 259 3.00 -12.64 11.59
CA LEU A 259 3.88 -12.65 12.77
C LEU A 259 3.81 -13.97 13.53
N ASP A 260 2.62 -14.56 13.66
CA ASP A 260 2.44 -15.87 14.36
C ASP A 260 3.20 -16.99 13.65
N ASN A 261 3.17 -17.01 12.31
CA ASN A 261 3.81 -18.02 11.48
C ASN A 261 5.29 -17.72 11.16
N ALA A 262 5.79 -16.55 11.55
CA ALA A 262 7.17 -16.15 11.27
C ALA A 262 8.18 -16.98 12.07
N SER A 263 9.27 -17.41 11.42
CA SER A 263 10.43 -18.02 12.10
C SER A 263 11.26 -16.94 12.81
N LEU A 264 11.95 -17.29 13.89
CA LEU A 264 12.91 -16.37 14.53
C LEU A 264 14.17 -16.22 13.67
N PRO A 265 14.78 -15.03 13.61
CA PRO A 265 16.02 -14.76 12.87
C PRO A 265 17.24 -15.37 13.52
#